data_4b19e5251d390a323f8bd2bf7fa105d5
#
_entry.id   4b19e5251d390a323f8bd2bf7fa105d5
#
_cell.length_a   1.000
_cell.length_b   1.000
_cell.length_c   1.000
_cell.angle_alpha   90.00
_cell.angle_beta   90.00
_cell.angle_gamma   90.00
#
_symmetry.space_group_name_H-M   'P 1'
#
loop_
_entity.id
_entity.type
_entity.pdbx_description
1 polymer ?
#
loop_
_entity_poly.entity_id
_entity_poly.type
_entity_poly.pdbx_seq_one_letter_code
_entity_poly.pdbx_strand_id
1 'polypeptide(L)'
;MTGLSDRAGTGGASAAGDPGSAGDLGSAGEWPGIADASPVVVKVGSSSLTTPQGGIDEDRIGELADALAARAHGGSQVVLVSSGAIAAGLAPLGLARRPRDLATQQAAASVGQGLLVARYTAAFGRHGVRTGQVLLSADDLMRRAHYRNAQRTLSRLLELGILPIVNENDTVATDEIRFGDNDRLAALVAHVVRAGALILLSDVDALYDADPRQPGARRITEVRSRADLDGITLGRTGPVGTGGMMTKIDAATIATEAGIPTVVASAAAAREVLAGQPRGTYFAPGARRPPRARQLWLAHAAVSHGRLLLDEGAAKAIESGRASLLPAGITGVEGGFDAGDPVDLCAPDGRVIARGLVNYDASEIPAMMGRSTHELAAQRGPEYEREIVHRDDLVLLRAPR
;
A
#
# COMPACT_ATOMS: atom_id res chain seq x y z
N MET A 1 59.60 56.01 -27.59
CA MET A 1 59.00 56.62 -28.83
C MET A 1 57.68 55.86 -29.01
N THR A 2 56.64 56.47 -28.59
CA THR A 2 55.58 57.08 -29.39
C THR A 2 54.77 56.04 -30.16
N GLY A 3 53.50 55.90 -30.03
CA GLY A 3 52.41 56.74 -29.56
C GLY A 3 51.11 56.01 -29.87
N LEU A 4 50.14 56.23 -29.04
CA LEU A 4 48.82 56.87 -29.31
C LEU A 4 47.92 56.20 -30.35
N SER A 5 46.83 55.73 -29.82
CA SER A 5 45.45 56.32 -29.85
C SER A 5 44.66 55.87 -31.09
N ASP A 6 43.39 55.60 -31.12
CA ASP A 6 42.22 56.20 -30.52
C ASP A 6 40.94 55.39 -30.87
N ARG A 7 40.00 55.36 -29.99
CA ARG A 7 38.53 55.47 -30.12
C ARG A 7 37.70 54.73 -31.19
N ALA A 8 36.76 53.97 -30.65
CA ALA A 8 35.32 54.26 -30.45
C ALA A 8 34.40 53.71 -31.54
N GLY A 9 33.34 53.08 -31.13
CA GLY A 9 32.20 52.76 -31.98
C GLY A 9 31.25 51.74 -31.33
N THR A 10 30.47 52.15 -30.42
CA THR A 10 29.02 51.89 -30.17
C THR A 10 28.31 51.00 -31.17
N GLY A 11 27.60 50.00 -30.64
CA GLY A 11 26.59 49.24 -31.36
C GLY A 11 25.95 48.19 -30.50
N GLY A 12 24.88 48.54 -29.75
CA GLY A 12 24.10 47.61 -28.99
C GLY A 12 23.33 46.66 -29.91
N ALA A 13 23.33 45.40 -29.54
CA ALA A 13 22.37 44.41 -30.04
C ALA A 13 21.86 43.60 -28.84
N SER A 14 20.56 43.72 -28.65
CA SER A 14 19.68 43.04 -27.73
C SER A 14 19.95 41.53 -27.73
N ALA A 15 20.33 40.99 -26.60
CA ALA A 15 20.34 39.57 -26.37
C ALA A 15 18.91 39.08 -26.09
N ALA A 16 18.41 38.28 -27.02
CA ALA A 16 17.21 37.47 -26.79
C ALA A 16 17.51 36.45 -25.68
N GLY A 17 16.71 36.45 -24.62
CA GLY A 17 16.82 35.53 -23.52
C GLY A 17 16.58 34.09 -23.96
N ASP A 18 17.50 33.26 -23.53
CA ASP A 18 17.43 31.80 -23.61
C ASP A 18 16.40 31.32 -22.58
N PRO A 19 15.26 30.69 -22.98
CA PRO A 19 14.34 30.09 -22.05
C PRO A 19 14.68 28.62 -21.84
N GLY A 20 15.56 28.29 -20.94
CA GLY A 20 15.91 26.90 -20.70
C GLY A 20 16.92 26.63 -19.61
N SER A 21 16.91 27.38 -18.53
CA SER A 21 17.61 26.92 -17.36
C SER A 21 16.74 25.82 -16.71
N ALA A 22 17.08 24.56 -16.99
CA ALA A 22 16.69 23.42 -16.19
C ALA A 22 17.00 23.77 -14.73
N GLY A 23 15.94 23.75 -13.89
CA GLY A 23 16.06 24.03 -12.49
C GLY A 23 17.17 23.17 -11.89
N ASP A 24 18.08 23.81 -11.25
CA ASP A 24 19.20 23.28 -10.49
C ASP A 24 18.69 22.13 -9.60
N LEU A 25 19.07 20.88 -9.97
CA LEU A 25 18.94 19.73 -9.11
C LEU A 25 19.94 19.97 -7.97
N GLY A 26 19.47 20.67 -6.95
CA GLY A 26 20.24 20.89 -5.73
C GLY A 26 20.90 19.60 -5.31
N SER A 27 22.14 19.69 -4.87
CA SER A 27 23.04 18.63 -4.38
C SER A 27 22.23 17.46 -3.81
N ALA A 28 22.35 16.28 -4.43
CA ALA A 28 21.60 15.09 -4.10
C ALA A 28 21.86 14.67 -2.63
N GLY A 29 21.12 15.26 -1.72
CA GLY A 29 21.07 14.86 -0.33
C GLY A 29 20.33 13.53 -0.21
N GLU A 30 20.68 12.74 0.79
CA GLU A 30 19.96 11.52 1.13
C GLU A 30 18.49 11.80 1.44
N TRP A 31 17.59 10.88 1.09
CA TRP A 31 16.19 11.01 1.50
C TRP A 31 16.03 10.84 3.00
N PRO A 32 15.30 11.77 3.65
CA PRO A 32 15.15 11.75 5.09
C PRO A 32 14.56 10.44 5.61
N GLY A 33 15.22 9.83 6.60
CA GLY A 33 14.71 8.67 7.31
C GLY A 33 14.78 7.34 6.54
N ILE A 34 15.40 7.27 5.35
CA ILE A 34 15.50 6.02 4.59
C ILE A 34 16.78 5.27 4.96
N ALA A 35 17.95 5.96 4.96
CA ALA A 35 19.24 5.33 5.26
C ALA A 35 19.29 4.68 6.63
N ASP A 36 18.70 5.27 7.65
CA ASP A 36 18.73 4.80 9.05
C ASP A 36 17.48 4.01 9.46
N ALA A 37 16.54 3.78 8.53
CA ALA A 37 15.27 3.10 8.84
C ALA A 37 15.50 1.69 9.40
N SER A 38 14.88 1.39 10.55
CA SER A 38 14.87 0.04 11.13
C SER A 38 13.61 -0.13 12.00
N PRO A 39 12.74 -1.13 11.74
CA PRO A 39 12.76 -2.00 10.56
C PRO A 39 12.54 -1.24 9.25
N VAL A 40 13.09 -1.77 8.15
CA VAL A 40 12.71 -1.36 6.79
C VAL A 40 11.88 -2.47 6.14
N VAL A 41 10.74 -2.09 5.55
CA VAL A 41 9.93 -3.03 4.76
C VAL A 41 10.18 -2.78 3.29
N VAL A 42 10.54 -3.84 2.57
CA VAL A 42 10.80 -3.80 1.13
C VAL A 42 9.81 -4.69 0.43
N LYS A 43 9.05 -4.14 -0.51
CA LYS A 43 8.13 -4.91 -1.35
C LYS A 43 8.69 -5.06 -2.75
N VAL A 44 8.60 -6.23 -3.32
CA VAL A 44 8.97 -6.51 -4.70
C VAL A 44 7.80 -7.09 -5.49
N GLY A 45 7.56 -6.56 -6.69
CA GLY A 45 6.51 -7.01 -7.60
C GLY A 45 6.87 -8.29 -8.34
N SER A 46 5.86 -9.03 -8.83
CA SER A 46 6.08 -10.26 -9.60
C SER A 46 6.85 -10.03 -10.90
N SER A 47 6.59 -8.93 -11.62
CA SER A 47 7.30 -8.56 -12.85
C SER A 47 8.80 -8.36 -12.65
N SER A 48 9.21 -7.95 -11.44
CA SER A 48 10.62 -7.79 -11.08
C SER A 48 11.31 -9.09 -10.69
N LEU A 49 10.58 -10.20 -10.55
CA LEU A 49 11.08 -11.51 -10.09
C LEU A 49 10.93 -12.62 -11.11
N THR A 50 10.30 -12.33 -12.25
CA THR A 50 10.01 -13.34 -13.26
C THR A 50 10.62 -12.99 -14.60
N THR A 51 10.96 -14.03 -15.37
CA THR A 51 11.43 -13.88 -16.76
C THR A 51 10.26 -13.59 -17.71
N PRO A 52 10.51 -12.99 -18.89
CA PRO A 52 9.46 -12.78 -19.90
C PRO A 52 8.78 -14.08 -20.37
N GLN A 53 9.48 -15.23 -20.29
CA GLN A 53 8.98 -16.55 -20.66
C GLN A 53 8.16 -17.20 -19.53
N GLY A 54 8.06 -16.56 -18.38
CA GLY A 54 7.47 -17.10 -17.16
C GLY A 54 8.50 -17.85 -16.31
N GLY A 55 8.19 -18.05 -15.05
CA GLY A 55 9.09 -18.65 -14.08
C GLY A 55 9.89 -17.63 -13.27
N ILE A 56 10.62 -18.12 -12.29
CA ILE A 56 11.42 -17.31 -11.37
C ILE A 56 12.74 -16.92 -12.06
N ASP A 57 13.13 -15.66 -11.94
CA ASP A 57 14.44 -15.14 -12.35
C ASP A 57 15.38 -15.19 -11.15
N GLU A 58 16.30 -16.19 -11.17
CA GLU A 58 17.21 -16.43 -10.05
C GLU A 58 18.24 -15.32 -9.87
N ASP A 59 18.67 -14.67 -10.97
CA ASP A 59 19.63 -13.58 -10.91
C ASP A 59 19.02 -12.35 -10.21
N ARG A 60 17.78 -12.00 -10.55
CA ARG A 60 17.05 -10.91 -9.89
C ARG A 60 16.77 -11.18 -8.42
N ILE A 61 16.46 -12.43 -8.06
CA ILE A 61 16.33 -12.82 -6.64
C ILE A 61 17.69 -12.69 -5.95
N GLY A 62 18.79 -13.08 -6.63
CA GLY A 62 20.15 -12.93 -6.12
C GLY A 62 20.51 -11.47 -5.84
N GLU A 63 20.33 -10.59 -6.82
CA GLU A 63 20.60 -9.15 -6.68
C GLU A 63 19.80 -8.50 -5.55
N LEU A 64 18.51 -8.85 -5.44
CA LEU A 64 17.65 -8.37 -4.35
C LEU A 64 18.16 -8.88 -3.00
N ALA A 65 18.50 -10.18 -2.89
CA ALA A 65 19.02 -10.77 -1.66
C ALA A 65 20.34 -10.13 -1.26
N ASP A 66 21.23 -9.83 -2.21
CA ASP A 66 22.50 -9.13 -1.97
C ASP A 66 22.27 -7.74 -1.35
N ALA A 67 21.33 -6.98 -1.91
CA ALA A 67 20.98 -5.64 -1.41
C ALA A 67 20.37 -5.67 0.00
N LEU A 68 19.43 -6.60 0.24
CA LEU A 68 18.75 -6.72 1.54
C LEU A 68 19.67 -7.32 2.62
N ALA A 69 20.52 -8.29 2.26
CA ALA A 69 21.51 -8.85 3.18
C ALA A 69 22.56 -7.80 3.59
N ALA A 70 23.03 -6.97 2.66
CA ALA A 70 23.92 -5.87 2.98
C ALA A 70 23.30 -4.89 3.98
N ARG A 71 22.01 -4.57 3.79
CA ARG A 71 21.26 -3.73 4.74
C ARG A 71 21.11 -4.37 6.11
N ALA A 72 20.82 -5.68 6.16
CA ALA A 72 20.71 -6.43 7.40
C ALA A 72 22.05 -6.52 8.16
N HIS A 73 23.15 -6.73 7.46
CA HIS A 73 24.50 -6.73 8.05
C HIS A 73 24.90 -5.34 8.55
N GLY A 74 24.36 -4.26 7.99
CA GLY A 74 24.51 -2.90 8.49
C GLY A 74 23.73 -2.62 9.79
N GLY A 75 23.08 -3.63 10.39
CA GLY A 75 22.37 -3.53 11.67
C GLY A 75 20.90 -3.16 11.56
N SER A 76 20.35 -2.98 10.35
CA SER A 76 18.91 -2.73 10.18
C SER A 76 18.11 -4.03 10.16
N GLN A 77 16.96 -4.03 10.81
CA GLN A 77 15.97 -5.08 10.64
C GLN A 77 15.28 -4.92 9.29
N VAL A 78 15.15 -6.00 8.53
CA VAL A 78 14.58 -6.02 7.18
C VAL A 78 13.41 -6.98 7.11
N VAL A 79 12.31 -6.55 6.49
CA VAL A 79 11.16 -7.39 6.14
C VAL A 79 10.97 -7.34 4.62
N LEU A 80 10.92 -8.50 3.98
CA LEU A 80 10.62 -8.60 2.55
C LEU A 80 9.15 -8.95 2.37
N VAL A 81 8.41 -8.16 1.59
CA VAL A 81 7.07 -8.51 1.10
C VAL A 81 7.18 -8.88 -0.37
N SER A 82 6.95 -10.14 -0.68
CA SER A 82 7.17 -10.68 -2.01
C SER A 82 5.86 -10.95 -2.73
N SER A 83 5.92 -10.87 -4.06
CA SER A 83 4.90 -11.36 -4.98
C SER A 83 5.46 -12.51 -5.82
N GLY A 84 4.64 -13.08 -6.70
CA GLY A 84 5.12 -14.01 -7.72
C GLY A 84 4.87 -15.48 -7.43
N ALA A 85 4.19 -15.83 -6.33
CA ALA A 85 3.87 -17.23 -6.02
C ALA A 85 3.07 -17.90 -7.16
N ILE A 86 2.00 -17.26 -7.64
CA ILE A 86 1.21 -17.80 -8.78
C ILE A 86 2.12 -17.98 -10.00
N ALA A 87 2.92 -16.97 -10.34
CA ALA A 87 3.82 -17.04 -11.52
C ALA A 87 4.85 -18.17 -11.39
N ALA A 88 5.41 -18.37 -10.20
CA ALA A 88 6.35 -19.46 -9.90
C ALA A 88 5.72 -20.85 -10.05
N GLY A 89 4.42 -20.98 -9.80
CA GLY A 89 3.68 -22.23 -9.90
C GLY A 89 3.20 -22.59 -11.31
N LEU A 90 3.24 -21.66 -12.27
CA LEU A 90 2.69 -21.92 -13.62
C LEU A 90 3.44 -23.03 -14.34
N ALA A 91 4.76 -22.92 -14.46
CA ALA A 91 5.57 -23.89 -15.18
C ALA A 91 5.51 -25.32 -14.58
N PRO A 92 5.61 -25.51 -13.24
CA PRO A 92 5.45 -26.83 -12.64
C PRO A 92 4.09 -27.48 -12.88
N LEU A 93 3.05 -26.66 -13.07
CA LEU A 93 1.69 -27.14 -13.38
C LEU A 93 1.41 -27.25 -14.89
N GLY A 94 2.40 -27.00 -15.75
CA GLY A 94 2.21 -27.03 -17.20
C GLY A 94 1.31 -25.91 -17.74
N LEU A 95 1.14 -24.83 -17.00
CA LEU A 95 0.28 -23.71 -17.38
C LEU A 95 1.07 -22.66 -18.17
N ALA A 96 0.68 -22.43 -19.42
CA ALA A 96 1.34 -21.45 -20.29
C ALA A 96 1.03 -19.98 -19.95
N ARG A 97 -0.03 -19.73 -19.19
CA ARG A 97 -0.49 -18.37 -18.80
C ARG A 97 -1.21 -18.40 -17.47
N ARG A 98 -1.35 -17.22 -16.85
CA ARG A 98 -2.06 -17.08 -15.58
C ARG A 98 -3.53 -17.51 -15.75
N PRO A 99 -4.02 -18.45 -14.89
CA PRO A 99 -5.42 -18.87 -14.89
C PRO A 99 -6.36 -17.72 -14.58
N ARG A 100 -7.61 -17.85 -15.01
CA ARG A 100 -8.67 -16.86 -14.70
C ARG A 100 -9.53 -17.30 -13.53
N ASP A 101 -9.68 -18.61 -13.34
CA ASP A 101 -10.44 -19.16 -12.23
C ASP A 101 -9.65 -19.16 -10.93
N LEU A 102 -10.34 -18.90 -9.83
CA LEU A 102 -9.74 -18.77 -8.50
C LEU A 102 -9.05 -20.05 -8.06
N ALA A 103 -9.71 -21.21 -8.21
CA ALA A 103 -9.19 -22.48 -7.71
C ALA A 103 -7.84 -22.85 -8.36
N THR A 104 -7.70 -22.64 -9.68
CA THR A 104 -6.43 -22.87 -10.38
C THR A 104 -5.36 -21.83 -9.99
N GLN A 105 -5.74 -20.58 -9.72
CA GLN A 105 -4.81 -19.58 -9.18
C GLN A 105 -4.31 -19.97 -7.80
N GLN A 106 -5.19 -20.44 -6.90
CA GLN A 106 -4.83 -20.92 -5.56
C GLN A 106 -3.92 -22.15 -5.63
N ALA A 107 -4.20 -23.09 -6.52
CA ALA A 107 -3.33 -24.25 -6.74
C ALA A 107 -1.95 -23.84 -7.25
N ALA A 108 -1.88 -22.89 -8.20
CA ALA A 108 -0.60 -22.35 -8.68
C ALA A 108 0.17 -21.61 -7.59
N ALA A 109 -0.52 -20.80 -6.77
CA ALA A 109 0.08 -20.14 -5.63
C ALA A 109 0.64 -21.15 -4.61
N SER A 110 -0.10 -22.20 -4.30
CA SER A 110 0.32 -23.25 -3.37
C SER A 110 1.64 -23.91 -3.79
N VAL A 111 1.74 -24.31 -5.06
CA VAL A 111 2.98 -24.92 -5.61
C VAL A 111 4.10 -23.88 -5.69
N GLY A 112 3.80 -22.69 -6.21
CA GLY A 112 4.80 -21.67 -6.47
C GLY A 112 5.34 -21.00 -5.21
N GLN A 113 4.55 -20.91 -4.13
CA GLN A 113 4.99 -20.33 -2.87
C GLN A 113 6.14 -21.11 -2.25
N GLY A 114 6.07 -22.45 -2.26
CA GLY A 114 7.16 -23.28 -1.76
C GLY A 114 8.45 -23.09 -2.58
N LEU A 115 8.35 -23.03 -3.90
CA LEU A 115 9.47 -22.78 -4.80
C LEU A 115 10.10 -21.40 -4.57
N LEU A 116 9.28 -20.36 -4.48
CA LEU A 116 9.73 -19.00 -4.29
C LEU A 116 10.50 -18.84 -2.96
N VAL A 117 9.96 -19.38 -1.86
CA VAL A 117 10.64 -19.32 -0.55
C VAL A 117 11.93 -20.13 -0.56
N ALA A 118 11.98 -21.28 -1.21
CA ALA A 118 13.22 -22.06 -1.36
C ALA A 118 14.33 -21.26 -2.08
N ARG A 119 13.98 -20.52 -3.16
CA ARG A 119 14.93 -19.65 -3.88
C ARG A 119 15.43 -18.51 -2.99
N TYR A 120 14.54 -17.82 -2.28
CA TYR A 120 14.97 -16.79 -1.32
C TYR A 120 15.84 -17.36 -0.22
N THR A 121 15.47 -18.51 0.38
CA THR A 121 16.26 -19.14 1.44
C THR A 121 17.67 -19.48 0.97
N ALA A 122 17.81 -20.00 -0.25
CA ALA A 122 19.11 -20.28 -0.85
C ALA A 122 19.91 -18.98 -1.11
N ALA A 123 19.26 -17.95 -1.68
CA ALA A 123 19.90 -16.67 -1.98
C ALA A 123 20.39 -15.97 -0.72
N PHE A 124 19.55 -15.82 0.31
CA PHE A 124 19.94 -15.23 1.60
C PHE A 124 20.94 -16.09 2.38
N GLY A 125 20.84 -17.42 2.24
CA GLY A 125 21.77 -18.37 2.86
C GLY A 125 23.23 -18.16 2.44
N ARG A 126 23.49 -17.68 1.22
CA ARG A 126 24.83 -17.31 0.74
C ARG A 126 25.46 -16.19 1.57
N HIS A 127 24.62 -15.36 2.18
CA HIS A 127 25.03 -14.27 3.08
C HIS A 127 24.93 -14.63 4.56
N GLY A 128 24.62 -15.87 4.92
CA GLY A 128 24.38 -16.27 6.31
C GLY A 128 23.12 -15.67 6.94
N VAL A 129 22.22 -15.08 6.14
CA VAL A 129 20.96 -14.50 6.60
C VAL A 129 19.90 -15.60 6.61
N ARG A 130 19.30 -15.84 7.77
CA ARG A 130 18.20 -16.79 7.95
C ARG A 130 16.87 -16.11 7.60
N THR A 131 16.00 -16.83 6.93
CA THR A 131 14.68 -16.35 6.52
C THR A 131 13.56 -17.10 7.22
N GLY A 132 12.39 -16.45 7.38
CA GLY A 132 11.18 -17.06 7.91
C GLY A 132 9.97 -16.66 7.08
N GLN A 133 9.19 -17.63 6.59
CA GLN A 133 7.97 -17.36 5.83
C GLN A 133 6.83 -16.94 6.75
N VAL A 134 6.08 -15.89 6.34
CA VAL A 134 4.83 -15.47 6.98
C VAL A 134 3.78 -15.23 5.89
N LEU A 135 2.69 -15.98 5.94
CA LEU A 135 1.56 -15.79 5.03
C LEU A 135 0.44 -15.07 5.77
N LEU A 136 -0.08 -14.00 5.19
CA LEU A 136 -1.14 -13.18 5.75
C LEU A 136 -2.26 -13.00 4.74
N SER A 137 -3.49 -13.07 5.22
CA SER A 137 -4.67 -12.63 4.46
C SER A 137 -5.09 -11.22 4.91
N ALA A 138 -5.96 -10.58 4.13
CA ALA A 138 -6.58 -9.33 4.55
C ALA A 138 -7.30 -9.50 5.90
N ASP A 139 -8.02 -10.59 6.10
CA ASP A 139 -8.74 -10.93 7.34
C ASP A 139 -7.82 -11.02 8.56
N ASP A 140 -6.60 -11.54 8.40
CA ASP A 140 -5.61 -11.62 9.50
C ASP A 140 -5.20 -10.23 10.01
N LEU A 141 -5.22 -9.23 9.15
CA LEU A 141 -4.89 -7.86 9.55
C LEU A 141 -6.10 -7.07 10.06
N MET A 142 -7.32 -7.58 9.86
CA MET A 142 -8.57 -6.99 10.35
C MET A 142 -8.91 -7.43 11.75
N ARG A 143 -8.83 -8.72 12.04
CA ARG A 143 -9.19 -9.29 13.33
C ARG A 143 -8.15 -8.96 14.38
N ARG A 144 -8.56 -8.26 15.43
CA ARG A 144 -7.66 -7.81 16.51
C ARG A 144 -6.76 -8.92 17.08
N ALA A 145 -7.28 -10.13 17.19
CA ALA A 145 -6.52 -11.27 17.71
C ALA A 145 -5.43 -11.70 16.72
N HIS A 146 -5.78 -11.87 15.44
CA HIS A 146 -4.87 -12.25 14.36
C HIS A 146 -3.81 -11.17 14.14
N TYR A 147 -4.22 -9.90 14.06
CA TYR A 147 -3.30 -8.76 13.96
C TYR A 147 -2.22 -8.79 15.06
N ARG A 148 -2.62 -8.98 16.33
CA ARG A 148 -1.65 -9.05 17.44
C ARG A 148 -0.74 -10.26 17.36
N ASN A 149 -1.23 -11.40 16.86
CA ASN A 149 -0.41 -12.58 16.64
C ASN A 149 0.59 -12.36 15.52
N ALA A 150 0.16 -11.80 14.37
CA ALA A 150 1.05 -11.43 13.26
C ALA A 150 2.14 -10.45 13.74
N GLN A 151 1.76 -9.41 14.51
CA GLN A 151 2.70 -8.45 15.09
C GLN A 151 3.73 -9.13 15.97
N ARG A 152 3.30 -9.99 16.91
CA ARG A 152 4.21 -10.69 17.82
C ARG A 152 5.15 -11.63 17.08
N THR A 153 4.64 -12.35 16.07
CA THR A 153 5.45 -13.27 15.26
C THR A 153 6.51 -12.51 14.47
N LEU A 154 6.12 -11.45 13.76
CA LEU A 154 7.05 -10.63 12.98
C LEU A 154 8.10 -9.98 13.89
N SER A 155 7.69 -9.38 15.01
CA SER A 155 8.62 -8.80 15.98
C SER A 155 9.61 -9.84 16.52
N ARG A 156 9.11 -11.04 16.83
CA ARG A 156 9.98 -12.10 17.35
C ARG A 156 10.98 -12.63 16.32
N LEU A 157 10.57 -12.76 15.06
CA LEU A 157 11.50 -13.12 13.98
C LEU A 157 12.62 -12.09 13.86
N LEU A 158 12.27 -10.79 13.85
CA LEU A 158 13.23 -9.69 13.77
C LEU A 158 14.19 -9.67 14.98
N GLU A 159 13.68 -9.87 16.20
CA GLU A 159 14.50 -9.99 17.43
C GLU A 159 15.48 -11.17 17.36
N LEU A 160 15.10 -12.27 16.72
CA LEU A 160 15.95 -13.45 16.53
C LEU A 160 16.94 -13.30 15.36
N GLY A 161 16.99 -12.14 14.71
CA GLY A 161 17.84 -11.90 13.54
C GLY A 161 17.42 -12.73 12.32
N ILE A 162 16.12 -13.05 12.21
CA ILE A 162 15.54 -13.76 11.07
C ILE A 162 14.85 -12.73 10.18
N LEU A 163 15.10 -12.74 8.88
CA LEU A 163 14.46 -11.89 7.90
C LEU A 163 13.09 -12.50 7.52
N PRO A 164 11.96 -11.84 7.87
CA PRO A 164 10.65 -12.33 7.46
C PRO A 164 10.44 -12.12 5.96
N ILE A 165 9.96 -13.17 5.27
CA ILE A 165 9.45 -13.11 3.91
C ILE A 165 7.94 -13.24 3.99
N VAL A 166 7.26 -12.13 3.77
CA VAL A 166 5.80 -12.02 3.86
C VAL A 166 5.19 -12.14 2.46
N ASN A 167 4.11 -12.86 2.34
CA ASN A 167 3.27 -12.89 1.13
C ASN A 167 1.80 -12.99 1.50
N GLU A 168 0.91 -12.71 0.54
CA GLU A 168 -0.51 -13.02 0.67
C GLU A 168 -0.71 -14.55 0.81
N ASN A 169 -1.64 -14.96 1.67
CA ASN A 169 -2.09 -16.35 1.74
C ASN A 169 -3.12 -16.63 0.64
N ASP A 170 -2.64 -16.66 -0.59
CA ASP A 170 -3.47 -16.89 -1.78
C ASP A 170 -4.31 -18.16 -1.71
N THR A 171 -3.93 -19.16 -0.90
CA THR A 171 -4.64 -20.46 -0.84
C THR A 171 -5.99 -20.38 -0.13
N VAL A 172 -6.19 -19.38 0.73
CA VAL A 172 -7.45 -19.14 1.47
C VAL A 172 -8.09 -17.80 1.13
N ALA A 173 -7.43 -16.98 0.29
CA ALA A 173 -7.98 -15.70 -0.13
C ALA A 173 -9.18 -15.93 -1.06
N THR A 174 -10.30 -15.26 -0.78
CA THR A 174 -11.48 -15.23 -1.66
C THR A 174 -11.41 -14.02 -2.60
N ASP A 175 -12.20 -14.01 -3.67
CA ASP A 175 -12.22 -12.88 -4.61
C ASP A 175 -12.66 -11.58 -3.93
N GLU A 176 -13.48 -11.67 -2.86
CA GLU A 176 -13.99 -10.54 -2.09
C GLU A 176 -12.98 -9.99 -1.08
N ILE A 177 -12.10 -10.85 -0.52
CA ILE A 177 -11.20 -10.53 0.61
C ILE A 177 -9.73 -10.53 0.17
N ARG A 178 -9.45 -10.40 -1.10
CA ARG A 178 -8.11 -10.40 -1.66
C ARG A 178 -7.48 -9.01 -1.59
N PHE A 179 -6.21 -8.92 -1.18
CA PHE A 179 -5.48 -7.65 -1.33
C PHE A 179 -5.40 -7.21 -2.80
N GLY A 180 -5.44 -8.20 -3.72
CA GLY A 180 -5.29 -7.95 -5.15
C GLY A 180 -3.91 -7.46 -5.54
N ASP A 181 -3.20 -6.84 -4.62
CA ASP A 181 -1.82 -6.35 -4.78
C ASP A 181 -1.06 -6.32 -3.45
N ASN A 182 0.13 -6.90 -3.44
CA ASN A 182 1.02 -6.91 -2.29
C ASN A 182 1.60 -5.53 -1.92
N ASP A 183 1.34 -4.47 -2.71
CA ASP A 183 1.72 -3.10 -2.34
C ASP A 183 0.94 -2.66 -1.09
N ARG A 184 -0.38 -2.90 -1.06
CA ARG A 184 -1.22 -2.63 0.13
C ARG A 184 -0.84 -3.50 1.31
N LEU A 185 -0.60 -4.80 1.08
CA LEU A 185 -0.09 -5.70 2.13
C LEU A 185 1.19 -5.16 2.74
N ALA A 186 2.13 -4.68 1.92
CA ALA A 186 3.40 -4.13 2.38
C ALA A 186 3.22 -2.88 3.26
N ALA A 187 2.30 -1.98 2.90
CA ALA A 187 1.98 -0.81 3.71
C ALA A 187 1.40 -1.18 5.08
N LEU A 188 0.51 -2.18 5.12
CA LEU A 188 -0.04 -2.70 6.37
C LEU A 188 1.00 -3.44 7.21
N VAL A 189 1.88 -4.25 6.59
CA VAL A 189 3.00 -4.90 7.27
C VAL A 189 3.96 -3.86 7.85
N ALA A 190 4.27 -2.79 7.09
CA ALA A 190 5.10 -1.69 7.58
C ALA A 190 4.50 -1.05 8.84
N HIS A 191 3.19 -0.85 8.87
CA HIS A 191 2.50 -0.39 10.08
C HIS A 191 2.56 -1.43 11.23
N VAL A 192 2.34 -2.72 10.94
CA VAL A 192 2.38 -3.82 11.94
C VAL A 192 3.73 -3.90 12.64
N VAL A 193 4.83 -3.81 11.89
CA VAL A 193 6.19 -3.86 12.44
C VAL A 193 6.71 -2.50 12.88
N ARG A 194 5.93 -1.43 12.74
CA ARG A 194 6.33 -0.03 13.01
C ARG A 194 7.60 0.34 12.24
N ALA A 195 7.59 0.09 10.95
CA ALA A 195 8.74 0.31 10.09
C ALA A 195 9.17 1.79 10.11
N GLY A 196 10.48 2.01 10.03
CA GLY A 196 11.06 3.34 9.83
C GLY A 196 10.94 3.80 8.38
N ALA A 197 10.79 2.88 7.41
CA ALA A 197 10.53 3.18 6.00
C ALA A 197 9.86 2.01 5.27
N LEU A 198 9.14 2.34 4.18
CA LEU A 198 8.62 1.40 3.20
C LEU A 198 9.27 1.67 1.84
N ILE A 199 9.75 0.61 1.18
CA ILE A 199 10.32 0.69 -0.17
C ILE A 199 9.50 -0.21 -1.09
N LEU A 200 8.88 0.37 -2.11
CA LEU A 200 8.07 -0.32 -3.13
C LEU A 200 8.90 -0.45 -4.40
N LEU A 201 9.49 -1.61 -4.61
CA LEU A 201 10.29 -1.94 -5.79
C LEU A 201 9.40 -2.42 -6.93
N SER A 202 9.64 -1.89 -8.12
CA SER A 202 8.86 -2.10 -9.32
C SER A 202 9.74 -2.27 -10.56
N ASP A 203 9.12 -2.52 -11.70
CA ASP A 203 9.72 -2.45 -13.04
C ASP A 203 9.84 -1.01 -13.58
N VAL A 204 9.18 -0.04 -12.93
CA VAL A 204 9.32 1.38 -13.25
C VAL A 204 10.24 2.07 -12.24
N ASP A 205 10.97 3.09 -12.71
CA ASP A 205 12.00 3.75 -11.91
C ASP A 205 11.45 4.84 -10.97
N ALA A 206 10.28 5.42 -11.29
CA ALA A 206 9.66 6.49 -10.51
C ALA A 206 8.18 6.68 -10.88
N LEU A 207 7.50 7.58 -10.17
CA LEU A 207 6.21 8.15 -10.58
C LEU A 207 6.44 9.27 -11.60
N TYR A 208 5.54 9.35 -12.60
CA TYR A 208 5.51 10.36 -13.63
C TYR A 208 4.14 11.04 -13.69
N ASP A 209 4.11 12.28 -14.13
CA ASP A 209 2.88 13.06 -14.33
C ASP A 209 2.02 12.56 -15.50
N ALA A 210 2.63 11.78 -16.41
CA ALA A 210 2.00 11.13 -17.57
C ALA A 210 2.66 9.78 -17.85
N ASP A 211 2.22 9.04 -18.89
CA ASP A 211 2.89 7.81 -19.32
C ASP A 211 4.36 8.11 -19.68
N PRO A 212 5.35 7.47 -19.01
CA PRO A 212 6.78 7.77 -19.26
C PRO A 212 7.24 7.50 -20.69
N ARG A 213 6.45 6.77 -21.49
CA ARG A 213 6.70 6.56 -22.92
C ARG A 213 6.28 7.74 -23.81
N GLN A 214 5.54 8.69 -23.27
CA GLN A 214 5.11 9.88 -24.01
C GLN A 214 6.14 11.00 -23.91
N PRO A 215 6.40 11.72 -25.02
CA PRO A 215 7.26 12.89 -24.99
C PRO A 215 6.72 13.95 -24.03
N GLY A 216 7.55 14.44 -23.12
CA GLY A 216 7.18 15.49 -22.17
C GLY A 216 6.73 14.98 -20.80
N ALA A 217 6.63 13.66 -20.57
CA ALA A 217 6.38 13.10 -19.24
C ALA A 217 7.51 13.52 -18.28
N ARG A 218 7.13 14.06 -17.12
CA ARG A 218 8.07 14.53 -16.10
C ARG A 218 8.08 13.58 -14.92
N ARG A 219 9.27 13.25 -14.46
CA ARG A 219 9.47 12.46 -13.27
C ARG A 219 9.08 13.28 -12.04
N ILE A 220 8.31 12.67 -11.14
CA ILE A 220 7.98 13.23 -9.83
C ILE A 220 8.98 12.68 -8.83
N THR A 221 9.82 13.56 -8.29
CA THR A 221 10.87 13.15 -7.33
C THR A 221 10.36 13.06 -5.90
N GLU A 222 9.39 13.92 -5.53
CA GLU A 222 8.87 14.00 -4.17
C GLU A 222 7.35 14.27 -4.19
N VAL A 223 6.64 13.60 -3.27
CA VAL A 223 5.22 13.80 -2.97
C VAL A 223 5.10 14.10 -1.48
N ARG A 224 4.67 15.31 -1.14
CA ARG A 224 4.48 15.77 0.25
C ARG A 224 3.05 15.71 0.71
N SER A 225 2.13 15.74 -0.23
CA SER A 225 0.69 15.76 0.04
C SER A 225 -0.09 15.11 -1.11
N ARG A 226 -1.35 14.80 -0.84
CA ARG A 226 -2.24 14.30 -1.90
C ARG A 226 -2.45 15.31 -3.04
N ALA A 227 -2.35 16.61 -2.75
CA ALA A 227 -2.48 17.65 -3.77
C ALA A 227 -1.36 17.57 -4.84
N ASP A 228 -0.20 17.04 -4.50
CA ASP A 228 0.90 16.85 -5.45
C ASP A 228 0.61 15.74 -6.47
N LEU A 229 -0.45 14.96 -6.23
CA LEU A 229 -0.94 13.89 -7.10
C LEU A 229 -2.13 14.35 -7.96
N ASP A 230 -2.65 15.55 -7.75
CA ASP A 230 -3.78 16.09 -8.50
C ASP A 230 -3.34 16.37 -9.95
N GLY A 231 -4.12 15.88 -10.91
CA GLY A 231 -3.85 16.06 -12.35
C GLY A 231 -2.88 15.04 -12.96
N ILE A 232 -2.37 14.07 -12.19
CA ILE A 232 -1.54 13.00 -12.73
C ILE A 232 -2.40 12.05 -13.57
N THR A 233 -2.06 11.89 -14.85
CA THR A 233 -2.72 10.93 -15.73
C THR A 233 -1.95 9.62 -15.70
N LEU A 234 -2.40 8.68 -14.89
CA LEU A 234 -1.78 7.36 -14.80
C LEU A 234 -2.06 6.53 -16.05
N GLY A 235 -1.00 6.06 -16.70
CA GLY A 235 -1.08 5.14 -17.84
C GLY A 235 -1.75 3.81 -17.46
N ARG A 236 -2.30 3.11 -18.45
CA ARG A 236 -2.93 1.78 -18.25
C ARG A 236 -1.89 0.78 -17.77
N THR A 237 -2.29 -0.12 -16.85
CA THR A 237 -1.48 -1.22 -16.33
C THR A 237 -0.91 -2.11 -17.44
N GLY A 238 0.34 -2.57 -17.28
CA GLY A 238 0.99 -3.52 -18.18
C GLY A 238 0.32 -4.90 -18.17
N PRO A 239 0.63 -5.76 -19.15
CA PRO A 239 -0.03 -7.06 -19.34
C PRO A 239 0.30 -8.13 -18.28
N VAL A 240 1.29 -7.89 -17.42
CA VAL A 240 1.79 -8.88 -16.44
C VAL A 240 1.72 -8.28 -15.03
N GLY A 241 0.64 -8.52 -14.32
CA GLY A 241 0.50 -8.13 -12.91
C GLY A 241 -0.80 -7.40 -12.61
N THR A 242 -1.33 -7.61 -11.41
CA THR A 242 -2.52 -6.93 -10.88
C THR A 242 -2.22 -5.55 -10.32
N GLY A 243 -0.92 -5.23 -10.07
CA GLY A 243 -0.46 -3.98 -9.46
C GLY A 243 -0.02 -2.95 -10.50
N GLY A 244 -0.72 -1.81 -10.54
CA GLY A 244 -0.34 -0.65 -11.34
C GLY A 244 0.32 0.45 -10.49
N MET A 245 0.63 1.59 -11.10
CA MET A 245 1.15 2.75 -10.36
C MET A 245 0.13 3.24 -9.31
N MET A 246 -1.18 3.10 -9.58
CA MET A 246 -2.23 3.48 -8.63
C MET A 246 -2.13 2.70 -7.32
N THR A 247 -1.89 1.39 -7.36
CA THR A 247 -1.77 0.58 -6.13
C THR A 247 -0.54 0.97 -5.31
N LYS A 248 0.55 1.43 -5.96
CA LYS A 248 1.74 1.95 -5.27
C LYS A 248 1.48 3.30 -4.62
N ILE A 249 0.73 4.18 -5.28
CA ILE A 249 0.28 5.46 -4.71
C ILE A 249 -0.61 5.20 -3.50
N ASP A 250 -1.58 4.28 -3.61
CA ASP A 250 -2.44 3.90 -2.49
C ASP A 250 -1.63 3.36 -1.31
N ALA A 251 -0.69 2.45 -1.58
CA ALA A 251 0.19 1.88 -0.54
C ALA A 251 1.09 2.94 0.10
N ALA A 252 1.67 3.84 -0.71
CA ALA A 252 2.45 4.96 -0.20
C ALA A 252 1.59 5.90 0.66
N THR A 253 0.34 6.16 0.25
CA THR A 253 -0.60 6.97 1.04
C THR A 253 -0.90 6.32 2.38
N ILE A 254 -1.20 5.01 2.41
CA ILE A 254 -1.43 4.24 3.64
C ILE A 254 -0.24 4.36 4.59
N ALA A 255 0.97 4.16 4.07
CA ALA A 255 2.19 4.19 4.87
C ALA A 255 2.51 5.60 5.38
N THR A 256 2.40 6.62 4.53
CA THR A 256 2.71 8.01 4.91
C THR A 256 1.68 8.58 5.89
N GLU A 257 0.40 8.20 5.80
CA GLU A 257 -0.60 8.51 6.81
C GLU A 257 -0.29 7.85 8.17
N ALA A 258 0.38 6.70 8.16
CA ALA A 258 0.92 6.06 9.36
C ALA A 258 2.24 6.69 9.86
N GLY A 259 2.74 7.74 9.20
CA GLY A 259 3.98 8.42 9.55
C GLY A 259 5.24 7.70 9.03
N ILE A 260 5.09 6.79 8.05
CA ILE A 260 6.19 5.98 7.49
C ILE A 260 6.59 6.57 6.13
N PRO A 261 7.79 7.12 5.99
CA PRO A 261 8.28 7.58 4.68
C PRO A 261 8.34 6.41 3.71
N THR A 262 7.94 6.67 2.46
CA THR A 262 7.83 5.62 1.44
C THR A 262 8.59 6.02 0.18
N VAL A 263 9.25 5.04 -0.45
CA VAL A 263 9.94 5.23 -1.74
C VAL A 263 9.36 4.26 -2.76
N VAL A 264 9.04 4.78 -3.96
CA VAL A 264 8.74 3.98 -5.14
C VAL A 264 9.93 4.05 -6.08
N ALA A 265 10.54 2.91 -6.42
CA ALA A 265 11.74 2.87 -7.24
C ALA A 265 11.83 1.58 -8.07
N SER A 266 12.77 1.56 -9.02
CA SER A 266 13.13 0.35 -9.76
C SER A 266 13.76 -0.70 -8.85
N ALA A 267 13.45 -1.97 -9.07
CA ALA A 267 14.11 -3.07 -8.39
C ALA A 267 15.63 -3.09 -8.61
N ALA A 268 16.09 -2.64 -9.77
CA ALA A 268 17.52 -2.50 -10.07
C ALA A 268 18.23 -1.45 -9.19
N ALA A 269 17.50 -0.47 -8.66
CA ALA A 269 18.05 0.56 -7.77
C ALA A 269 17.92 0.21 -6.27
N ALA A 270 17.61 -1.05 -5.94
CA ALA A 270 17.35 -1.45 -4.56
C ALA A 270 18.50 -1.10 -3.60
N ARG A 271 19.75 -1.34 -4.02
CA ARG A 271 20.94 -1.06 -3.19
C ARG A 271 21.08 0.42 -2.90
N GLU A 272 20.94 1.27 -3.92
CA GLU A 272 21.07 2.73 -3.80
C GLU A 272 19.94 3.31 -2.93
N VAL A 273 18.71 2.86 -3.14
CA VAL A 273 17.55 3.29 -2.33
C VAL A 273 17.72 2.91 -0.87
N LEU A 274 18.14 1.67 -0.60
CA LEU A 274 18.40 1.20 0.76
C LEU A 274 19.56 1.96 1.45
N ALA A 275 20.49 2.52 0.68
CA ALA A 275 21.52 3.42 1.17
C ALA A 275 21.05 4.88 1.29
N GLY A 276 19.77 5.17 1.09
CA GLY A 276 19.20 6.53 1.20
C GLY A 276 19.41 7.42 -0.02
N GLN A 277 20.02 6.89 -1.11
CA GLN A 277 20.24 7.70 -2.31
C GLN A 277 18.92 8.05 -3.01
N PRO A 278 18.79 9.26 -3.58
CA PRO A 278 17.55 9.75 -4.18
C PRO A 278 17.27 9.10 -5.54
N ARG A 279 16.89 7.83 -5.51
CA ARG A 279 16.42 7.05 -6.67
C ARG A 279 14.94 6.76 -6.53
N GLY A 280 14.13 7.15 -7.53
CA GLY A 280 12.69 6.91 -7.50
C GLY A 280 11.86 8.14 -7.14
N THR A 281 10.72 7.92 -6.51
CA THR A 281 9.83 8.94 -5.95
C THR A 281 9.72 8.76 -4.45
N TYR A 282 10.03 9.80 -3.71
CA TYR A 282 9.89 9.85 -2.26
C TYR A 282 8.52 10.40 -1.86
N PHE A 283 7.84 9.70 -0.98
CA PHE A 283 6.59 10.14 -0.36
C PHE A 283 6.86 10.51 1.09
N ALA A 284 6.70 11.79 1.41
CA ALA A 284 6.98 12.32 2.74
C ALA A 284 5.95 11.82 3.77
N PRO A 285 6.39 11.46 4.99
CA PRO A 285 5.47 11.02 6.03
C PRO A 285 4.54 12.14 6.48
N GLY A 286 3.27 11.80 6.74
CA GLY A 286 2.27 12.75 7.24
C GLY A 286 2.60 13.22 8.65
N ALA A 287 2.30 14.50 8.97
CA ALA A 287 2.57 15.11 10.28
C ALA A 287 1.59 14.68 11.39
N ARG A 288 0.63 13.80 11.11
CA ARG A 288 -0.43 13.40 12.06
C ARG A 288 -0.03 12.18 12.88
N ARG A 289 -0.66 12.06 14.07
CA ARG A 289 -0.56 10.85 14.88
C ARG A 289 -1.04 9.64 14.07
N PRO A 290 -0.25 8.54 14.00
CA PRO A 290 -0.59 7.37 13.21
C PRO A 290 -1.98 6.83 13.58
N PRO A 291 -2.87 6.59 12.60
CA PRO A 291 -4.14 5.92 12.85
C PRO A 291 -3.91 4.47 13.28
N ARG A 292 -4.94 3.83 13.85
CA ARG A 292 -4.85 2.39 14.15
C ARG A 292 -4.85 1.59 12.86
N ALA A 293 -4.14 0.46 12.81
CA ALA A 293 -4.03 -0.40 11.62
C ALA A 293 -5.40 -0.79 11.02
N ARG A 294 -6.38 -1.08 11.88
CA ARG A 294 -7.75 -1.37 11.47
C ARG A 294 -8.40 -0.18 10.74
N GLN A 295 -8.13 1.04 11.18
CA GLN A 295 -8.64 2.24 10.54
C GLN A 295 -7.97 2.50 9.18
N LEU A 296 -6.66 2.24 9.07
CA LEU A 296 -5.95 2.30 7.79
C LEU A 296 -6.51 1.29 6.79
N TRP A 297 -6.74 0.06 7.27
CA TRP A 297 -7.31 -0.96 6.41
C TRP A 297 -8.72 -0.59 5.96
N LEU A 298 -9.61 -0.16 6.86
CA LEU A 298 -10.96 0.29 6.53
C LEU A 298 -10.96 1.45 5.52
N ALA A 299 -10.04 2.39 5.68
CA ALA A 299 -9.96 3.55 4.79
C ALA A 299 -9.51 3.18 3.37
N HIS A 300 -8.57 2.25 3.25
CA HIS A 300 -7.80 2.10 2.01
C HIS A 300 -7.81 0.70 1.40
N ALA A 301 -7.95 -0.36 2.20
CA ALA A 301 -7.85 -1.73 1.71
C ALA A 301 -9.18 -2.48 1.66
N ALA A 302 -10.17 -2.09 2.47
CA ALA A 302 -11.46 -2.77 2.53
C ALA A 302 -12.30 -2.48 1.29
N VAL A 303 -12.83 -3.54 0.68
CA VAL A 303 -13.91 -3.42 -0.30
C VAL A 303 -15.23 -3.32 0.46
N SER A 304 -16.06 -2.33 0.13
CA SER A 304 -17.38 -2.17 0.74
C SER A 304 -18.34 -3.20 0.16
N HIS A 305 -19.01 -3.97 1.02
CA HIS A 305 -20.00 -4.97 0.61
C HIS A 305 -21.41 -4.40 0.51
N GLY A 306 -21.63 -3.17 1.02
CA GLY A 306 -22.90 -2.51 0.96
C GLY A 306 -22.86 -1.08 1.48
N ARG A 307 -24.03 -0.45 1.55
CA ARG A 307 -24.19 0.92 1.98
C ARG A 307 -25.29 1.04 3.03
N LEU A 308 -25.04 1.89 4.03
CA LEU A 308 -26.03 2.34 4.98
C LEU A 308 -26.34 3.81 4.71
N LEU A 309 -27.59 4.10 4.37
CA LEU A 309 -28.06 5.47 4.13
C LEU A 309 -28.45 6.09 5.49
N LEU A 310 -27.92 7.27 5.77
CA LEU A 310 -28.08 7.94 7.06
C LEU A 310 -29.04 9.12 6.96
N ASP A 311 -29.70 9.47 8.06
CA ASP A 311 -30.35 10.77 8.19
C ASP A 311 -29.32 11.90 8.44
N GLU A 312 -29.78 13.15 8.39
CA GLU A 312 -28.89 14.32 8.64
C GLU A 312 -28.24 14.32 10.03
N GLY A 313 -28.97 13.87 11.05
CA GLY A 313 -28.48 13.83 12.44
C GLY A 313 -27.36 12.84 12.60
N ALA A 314 -27.56 11.61 12.08
CA ALA A 314 -26.55 10.55 12.11
C ALA A 314 -25.33 10.94 11.24
N ALA A 315 -25.53 11.50 10.04
CA ALA A 315 -24.45 11.95 9.20
C ALA A 315 -23.56 12.97 9.90
N LYS A 316 -24.15 14.02 10.50
CA LYS A 316 -23.41 15.03 11.29
C LYS A 316 -22.69 14.42 12.51
N ALA A 317 -23.35 13.49 13.21
CA ALA A 317 -22.76 12.81 14.35
C ALA A 317 -21.52 11.97 13.95
N ILE A 318 -21.62 11.22 12.84
CA ILE A 318 -20.52 10.44 12.29
C ILE A 318 -19.38 11.33 11.80
N GLU A 319 -19.66 12.41 11.05
CA GLU A 319 -18.65 13.37 10.58
C GLU A 319 -17.89 14.05 11.72
N SER A 320 -18.48 14.17 12.92
CA SER A 320 -17.79 14.65 14.11
C SER A 320 -16.66 13.72 14.58
N GLY A 321 -16.63 12.45 14.13
CA GLY A 321 -15.62 11.44 14.48
C GLY A 321 -15.71 10.91 15.91
N ARG A 322 -16.82 11.18 16.64
CA ARG A 322 -16.96 10.81 18.07
C ARG A 322 -18.11 9.85 18.34
N ALA A 323 -18.99 9.63 17.38
CA ALA A 323 -20.21 8.85 17.54
C ALA A 323 -20.11 7.47 16.86
N SER A 324 -20.78 6.46 17.47
CA SER A 324 -21.14 5.20 16.84
C SER A 324 -22.41 5.37 16.02
N LEU A 325 -22.61 4.56 14.98
CA LEU A 325 -23.86 4.55 14.23
C LEU A 325 -24.89 3.69 14.96
N LEU A 326 -25.99 4.32 15.31
CA LEU A 326 -27.14 3.65 15.96
C LEU A 326 -28.23 3.33 14.92
N PRO A 327 -29.09 2.33 15.18
CA PRO A 327 -30.19 1.96 14.29
C PRO A 327 -31.15 3.13 13.98
N ALA A 328 -31.34 4.04 14.94
CA ALA A 328 -32.20 5.21 14.81
C ALA A 328 -31.82 6.15 13.68
N GLY A 329 -30.53 6.23 13.33
CA GLY A 329 -30.03 7.14 12.31
C GLY A 329 -29.97 6.53 10.89
N ILE A 330 -30.47 5.31 10.69
CA ILE A 330 -30.44 4.62 9.40
C ILE A 330 -31.78 4.79 8.69
N THR A 331 -31.73 5.21 7.43
CA THR A 331 -32.89 5.40 6.56
C THR A 331 -32.99 4.37 5.45
N GLY A 332 -31.91 3.63 5.15
CA GLY A 332 -31.90 2.60 4.13
C GLY A 332 -30.66 1.72 4.17
N VAL A 333 -30.76 0.55 3.54
CA VAL A 333 -29.70 -0.45 3.38
C VAL A 333 -29.62 -0.85 1.92
N GLU A 334 -28.41 -0.88 1.37
CA GLU A 334 -28.12 -1.32 0.00
C GLU A 334 -27.00 -2.36 0.00
N GLY A 335 -27.13 -3.40 -0.83
CA GLY A 335 -26.17 -4.49 -0.94
C GLY A 335 -26.45 -5.66 -0.01
N GLY A 336 -25.59 -6.67 -0.05
CA GLY A 336 -25.65 -7.86 0.78
C GLY A 336 -24.34 -8.00 1.56
N PHE A 337 -24.43 -8.03 2.89
CA PHE A 337 -23.28 -8.14 3.77
C PHE A 337 -23.65 -8.86 5.06
N ASP A 338 -22.67 -9.49 5.67
CA ASP A 338 -22.79 -10.18 6.94
C ASP A 338 -22.19 -9.35 8.09
N ALA A 339 -22.52 -9.70 9.33
CA ALA A 339 -21.93 -9.08 10.51
C ALA A 339 -20.39 -9.21 10.49
N GLY A 340 -19.70 -8.08 10.56
CA GLY A 340 -18.24 -7.97 10.47
C GLY A 340 -17.74 -7.45 9.13
N ASP A 341 -18.61 -7.35 8.12
CA ASP A 341 -18.25 -6.82 6.82
C ASP A 341 -18.09 -5.30 6.82
N PRO A 342 -17.21 -4.76 5.95
CA PRO A 342 -17.09 -3.32 5.74
C PRO A 342 -18.24 -2.79 4.88
N VAL A 343 -18.89 -1.73 5.39
CA VAL A 343 -19.97 -1.02 4.70
C VAL A 343 -19.66 0.48 4.61
N ASP A 344 -20.13 1.10 3.54
CA ASP A 344 -20.05 2.55 3.37
C ASP A 344 -21.22 3.25 4.06
N LEU A 345 -20.94 4.31 4.79
CA LEU A 345 -21.92 5.16 5.44
C LEU A 345 -22.16 6.39 4.55
N CYS A 346 -23.39 6.54 4.06
CA CYS A 346 -23.75 7.57 3.09
C CYS A 346 -24.61 8.66 3.73
N ALA A 347 -24.23 9.92 3.55
CA ALA A 347 -25.06 11.07 3.88
C ALA A 347 -26.31 11.13 2.99
N PRO A 348 -27.34 11.94 3.34
CA PRO A 348 -28.57 12.05 2.57
C PRO A 348 -28.38 12.48 1.11
N ASP A 349 -27.29 13.17 0.80
CA ASP A 349 -26.89 13.57 -0.55
C ASP A 349 -26.24 12.43 -1.38
N GLY A 350 -26.12 11.22 -0.81
CA GLY A 350 -25.48 10.04 -1.42
C GLY A 350 -23.96 10.01 -1.30
N ARG A 351 -23.33 11.01 -0.70
CA ARG A 351 -21.89 11.08 -0.49
C ARG A 351 -21.47 10.09 0.59
N VAL A 352 -20.47 9.26 0.29
CA VAL A 352 -19.83 8.37 1.29
C VAL A 352 -19.00 9.23 2.26
N ILE A 353 -19.37 9.23 3.54
CA ILE A 353 -18.73 10.02 4.58
C ILE A 353 -17.82 9.21 5.48
N ALA A 354 -18.10 7.92 5.58
CA ALA A 354 -17.33 7.01 6.43
C ALA A 354 -17.43 5.57 5.90
N ARG A 355 -16.54 4.72 6.38
CA ARG A 355 -16.62 3.27 6.23
C ARG A 355 -16.46 2.61 7.59
N GLY A 356 -17.21 1.55 7.88
CA GLY A 356 -17.15 0.88 9.15
C GLY A 356 -17.48 -0.61 9.07
N LEU A 357 -17.14 -1.37 10.10
CA LEU A 357 -17.55 -2.76 10.23
C LEU A 357 -18.91 -2.83 10.91
N VAL A 358 -19.84 -3.46 10.22
CA VAL A 358 -21.22 -3.61 10.69
C VAL A 358 -21.33 -4.74 11.72
N ASN A 359 -22.21 -4.59 12.72
CA ASN A 359 -22.42 -5.61 13.76
C ASN A 359 -23.57 -6.57 13.46
N TYR A 360 -24.34 -6.34 12.38
CA TYR A 360 -25.55 -7.10 12.01
C TYR A 360 -25.55 -7.39 10.52
N ASP A 361 -26.24 -8.45 10.12
CA ASP A 361 -26.42 -8.80 8.73
C ASP A 361 -27.34 -7.80 8.01
N ALA A 362 -27.15 -7.63 6.70
CA ALA A 362 -27.97 -6.72 5.88
C ALA A 362 -29.47 -7.00 6.02
N SER A 363 -29.86 -8.26 6.21
CA SER A 363 -31.25 -8.70 6.35
C SER A 363 -31.89 -8.30 7.69
N GLU A 364 -31.11 -8.04 8.75
CA GLU A 364 -31.59 -7.70 10.08
C GLU A 364 -31.84 -6.20 10.24
N ILE A 365 -31.01 -5.36 9.62
CA ILE A 365 -31.01 -3.91 9.81
C ILE A 365 -32.35 -3.24 9.46
N PRO A 366 -33.06 -3.62 8.37
CA PRO A 366 -34.35 -2.99 8.04
C PRO A 366 -35.39 -3.03 9.15
N ALA A 367 -35.40 -4.10 9.97
CA ALA A 367 -36.29 -4.23 11.10
C ALA A 367 -35.85 -3.44 12.36
N MET A 368 -34.65 -2.84 12.31
CA MET A 368 -34.07 -2.03 13.39
C MET A 368 -34.08 -0.55 13.10
N MET A 369 -34.20 -0.15 11.81
CA MET A 369 -34.16 1.24 11.38
C MET A 369 -35.15 2.13 12.14
N GLY A 370 -34.72 3.34 12.48
CA GLY A 370 -35.54 4.35 13.17
C GLY A 370 -35.84 4.06 14.62
N ARG A 371 -35.30 2.97 15.20
CA ARG A 371 -35.57 2.52 16.57
C ARG A 371 -34.37 2.74 17.48
N SER A 372 -34.62 2.96 18.77
CA SER A 372 -33.55 3.04 19.76
C SER A 372 -33.01 1.65 20.10
N THR A 373 -31.74 1.55 20.44
CA THR A 373 -31.10 0.30 20.89
C THR A 373 -31.78 -0.27 22.15
N HIS A 374 -32.27 0.60 23.04
CA HIS A 374 -32.99 0.18 24.26
C HIS A 374 -34.34 -0.48 23.93
N GLU A 375 -35.12 0.09 22.99
CA GLU A 375 -36.37 -0.53 22.52
C GLU A 375 -36.14 -1.86 21.84
N LEU A 376 -35.07 -1.97 21.04
CA LEU A 376 -34.69 -3.20 20.36
C LEU A 376 -34.30 -4.28 21.36
N ALA A 377 -33.48 -3.94 22.36
CA ALA A 377 -33.08 -4.86 23.41
C ALA A 377 -34.29 -5.35 24.23
N ALA A 378 -35.24 -4.48 24.55
CA ALA A 378 -36.46 -4.85 25.27
C ALA A 378 -37.38 -5.82 24.51
N GLN A 379 -37.36 -5.76 23.15
CA GLN A 379 -38.25 -6.55 22.30
C GLN A 379 -37.60 -7.83 21.76
N ARG A 380 -36.29 -7.82 21.49
CA ARG A 380 -35.60 -8.89 20.78
C ARG A 380 -34.49 -9.58 21.59
N GLY A 381 -34.07 -8.98 22.72
CA GLY A 381 -33.02 -9.51 23.56
C GLY A 381 -31.83 -8.54 23.70
N PRO A 382 -30.98 -8.73 24.71
CA PRO A 382 -29.87 -7.82 25.05
C PRO A 382 -28.80 -7.75 23.94
N GLU A 383 -28.71 -8.72 23.06
CA GLU A 383 -27.81 -8.71 21.89
C GLU A 383 -28.11 -7.58 20.92
N TYR A 384 -29.32 -7.03 20.92
CA TYR A 384 -29.76 -5.90 20.09
C TYR A 384 -29.53 -4.52 20.74
N GLU A 385 -28.86 -4.45 21.92
CA GLU A 385 -28.46 -3.19 22.55
C GLU A 385 -27.19 -2.57 21.91
N ARG A 386 -26.59 -3.26 20.94
CA ARG A 386 -25.38 -2.82 20.26
C ARG A 386 -25.69 -1.80 19.16
N GLU A 387 -24.71 -0.92 18.92
CA GLU A 387 -24.69 -0.06 17.74
C GLU A 387 -24.54 -0.87 16.44
N ILE A 388 -24.98 -0.30 15.32
CA ILE A 388 -24.80 -0.90 13.99
C ILE A 388 -23.32 -0.87 13.59
N VAL A 389 -22.63 0.26 13.82
CA VAL A 389 -21.19 0.40 13.63
C VAL A 389 -20.59 1.12 14.83
N HIS A 390 -19.64 0.50 15.51
CA HIS A 390 -18.96 1.11 16.63
C HIS A 390 -17.95 2.16 16.14
N ARG A 391 -17.82 3.28 16.84
CA ARG A 391 -16.89 4.38 16.51
C ARG A 391 -15.42 3.94 16.38
N ASP A 392 -14.98 2.92 17.13
CA ASP A 392 -13.61 2.39 17.05
C ASP A 392 -13.41 1.52 15.81
N ASP A 393 -14.51 1.09 15.17
CA ASP A 393 -14.58 0.26 13.98
C ASP A 393 -15.06 1.07 12.76
N LEU A 394 -14.88 2.38 12.82
CA LEU A 394 -15.30 3.35 11.82
C LEU A 394 -14.13 4.26 11.45
N VAL A 395 -14.03 4.61 10.18
CA VAL A 395 -13.09 5.58 9.64
C VAL A 395 -13.83 6.60 8.80
N LEU A 396 -13.51 7.88 8.99
CA LEU A 396 -14.04 8.95 8.14
C LEU A 396 -13.32 8.93 6.79
N LEU A 397 -14.10 8.85 5.72
CA LEU A 397 -13.60 9.00 4.36
C LEU A 397 -13.72 10.48 3.98
N ARG A 398 -12.60 11.14 3.73
CA ARG A 398 -12.64 12.50 3.20
C ARG A 398 -13.09 12.41 1.75
N ALA A 399 -14.11 13.21 1.40
CA ALA A 399 -14.49 13.37 0.01
C ALA A 399 -13.25 13.72 -0.83
N PRO A 400 -13.09 13.13 -2.03
CA PRO A 400 -12.18 13.69 -3.01
C PRO A 400 -12.62 15.14 -3.27
N ARG A 401 -11.75 16.09 -2.96
CA ARG A 401 -11.97 17.50 -3.34
C ARG A 401 -11.75 17.66 -4.82
#